data_d3540eb1c1c296592c49d3d101453baa
#
_entry.id   d3540eb1c1c296592c49d3d101453baa
#
_cell.length_a   1.000
_cell.length_b   1.000
_cell.length_c   1.000
_cell.angle_alpha   90.00
_cell.angle_beta   90.00
_cell.angle_gamma   90.00
#
_symmetry.space_group_name_H-M   'P 1'
#
loop_
_entity.id
_entity.type
_entity.pdbx_description
1 polymer ?
#
loop_
_entity_poly.entity_id
_entity_poly.type
_entity_poly.pdbx_seq_one_letter_code
_entity_poly.pdbx_strand_id
1 'polypeptide(L)'
;MASNKVSVCIPVYGVEKYIEKCARTLFEQTLQEIEYIFVDDCTPDRSIEILQKVLEEYPHRKEQVKIIRHEKNGGLVAARNTALKHVSGEYVIHCDSDDWVELDMYETMYNKAKETDADMVYCSYVHEYPNGKRFYPTTRFCDAPKQFLNLMYLGAIPGYLVNKLYKKEIALHKTIVCPDDIIMCEDHLRNTFMLPLCKKIVGMEDRFYHYRKNPNSCCNTNNREWILKKFDGIRKIVSLAEKSNAVDYSSILAYKCFALEMLLIAGNCPDVYAESYSECKKNIFAINIPFKLKVVLAVANISYRLAHWLRRFLTNAKEFYLKIFG
;
A
#
# COMPACT_ATOMS: atom_id res chain seq x y z
N MET A 1 6.17 5.85 32.48
CA MET A 1 6.33 4.86 31.40
C MET A 1 7.16 5.51 30.30
N ALA A 2 8.13 4.81 29.72
CA ALA A 2 8.84 5.33 28.55
C ALA A 2 7.81 5.56 27.42
N SER A 3 7.96 6.63 26.65
CA SER A 3 7.07 6.88 25.50
C SER A 3 7.35 5.85 24.42
N ASN A 4 6.31 5.31 23.78
CA ASN A 4 6.47 4.40 22.67
C ASN A 4 7.20 5.09 21.49
N LYS A 5 8.18 4.41 20.92
CA LYS A 5 8.91 4.86 19.73
C LYS A 5 8.10 4.60 18.46
N VAL A 6 7.51 3.41 18.36
CA VAL A 6 6.74 2.97 17.18
C VAL A 6 5.38 2.44 17.60
N SER A 7 4.34 2.82 16.86
CA SER A 7 3.01 2.21 16.90
C SER A 7 2.81 1.38 15.63
N VAL A 8 2.49 0.09 15.79
CA VAL A 8 2.14 -0.80 14.70
C VAL A 8 0.62 -0.96 14.64
N CYS A 9 0.00 -0.67 13.49
CA CYS A 9 -1.44 -0.79 13.26
C CYS A 9 -1.73 -2.08 12.49
N ILE A 10 -2.50 -3.01 13.09
CA ILE A 10 -2.73 -4.35 12.55
C ILE A 10 -4.24 -4.62 12.42
N PRO A 11 -4.83 -4.51 11.21
CA PRO A 11 -6.21 -4.94 10.97
C PRO A 11 -6.32 -6.47 10.96
N VAL A 12 -7.37 -7.03 11.56
CA VAL A 12 -7.59 -8.48 11.67
C VAL A 12 -8.97 -8.85 11.17
N TYR A 13 -9.02 -9.64 10.08
CA TYR A 13 -10.27 -10.22 9.56
C TYR A 13 -9.99 -11.44 8.69
N GLY A 14 -10.49 -12.63 9.08
CA GLY A 14 -10.41 -13.85 8.27
C GLY A 14 -8.99 -14.41 8.09
N VAL A 15 -8.12 -14.34 9.11
CA VAL A 15 -6.67 -14.64 9.01
C VAL A 15 -6.22 -15.76 9.97
N GLU A 16 -7.11 -16.63 10.44
CA GLU A 16 -6.76 -17.68 11.42
C GLU A 16 -5.58 -18.56 11.01
N LYS A 17 -5.35 -18.73 9.70
CA LYS A 17 -4.23 -19.53 9.15
C LYS A 17 -2.88 -18.80 9.21
N TYR A 18 -2.87 -17.49 9.45
CA TYR A 18 -1.71 -16.64 9.25
C TYR A 18 -1.33 -15.83 10.48
N ILE A 19 -2.33 -15.47 11.30
CA ILE A 19 -2.17 -14.55 12.45
C ILE A 19 -1.12 -15.02 13.47
N GLU A 20 -0.94 -16.32 13.64
CA GLU A 20 0.08 -16.86 14.56
C GLU A 20 1.48 -16.42 14.15
N LYS A 21 1.86 -16.62 12.87
CA LYS A 21 3.17 -16.23 12.38
C LYS A 21 3.36 -14.71 12.43
N CYS A 22 2.35 -13.96 12.05
CA CYS A 22 2.36 -12.51 12.16
C CYS A 22 2.63 -12.06 13.60
N ALA A 23 1.84 -12.54 14.56
CA ALA A 23 1.94 -12.17 15.95
C ALA A 23 3.32 -12.55 16.56
N ARG A 24 3.86 -13.74 16.27
CA ARG A 24 5.19 -14.16 16.75
C ARG A 24 6.27 -13.21 16.28
N THR A 25 6.34 -12.89 14.98
CA THR A 25 7.37 -11.97 14.46
C THR A 25 7.21 -10.53 14.97
N LEU A 26 5.99 -10.11 15.31
CA LEU A 26 5.74 -8.82 15.96
C LEU A 26 6.19 -8.82 17.42
N PHE A 27 5.90 -9.88 18.18
CA PHE A 27 6.25 -9.92 19.61
C PHE A 27 7.73 -10.24 19.85
N GLU A 28 8.43 -10.81 18.89
CA GLU A 28 9.88 -11.08 18.89
C GLU A 28 10.72 -9.88 18.41
N GLN A 29 10.12 -8.73 18.09
CA GLN A 29 10.86 -7.55 17.66
C GLN A 29 11.92 -7.13 18.68
N THR A 30 13.09 -6.71 18.17
CA THR A 30 14.20 -6.22 19.00
C THR A 30 13.89 -4.90 19.68
N LEU A 31 13.07 -4.04 19.04
CA LEU A 31 12.60 -2.79 19.62
C LEU A 31 11.71 -3.04 20.84
N GLN A 32 12.08 -2.47 21.99
CA GLN A 32 11.32 -2.67 23.24
C GLN A 32 10.22 -1.61 23.43
N GLU A 33 10.45 -0.36 23.05
CA GLU A 33 9.49 0.76 23.19
C GLU A 33 8.53 0.81 21.98
N ILE A 34 7.68 -0.21 21.87
CA ILE A 34 6.77 -0.41 20.75
C ILE A 34 5.37 -0.74 21.28
N GLU A 35 4.33 -0.33 20.56
CA GLU A 35 2.96 -0.77 20.84
C GLU A 35 2.34 -1.40 19.59
N TYR A 36 1.47 -2.36 19.83
CA TYR A 36 0.75 -3.09 18.80
C TYR A 36 -0.75 -2.86 18.97
N ILE A 37 -1.40 -2.35 17.92
CA ILE A 37 -2.82 -2.02 17.92
C ILE A 37 -3.51 -2.93 16.93
N PHE A 38 -4.01 -4.07 17.44
CA PHE A 38 -4.82 -4.99 16.67
C PHE A 38 -6.27 -4.51 16.64
N VAL A 39 -6.86 -4.46 15.45
CA VAL A 39 -8.28 -4.13 15.29
C VAL A 39 -9.00 -5.34 14.73
N ASP A 40 -9.77 -6.00 15.60
CA ASP A 40 -10.71 -7.07 15.22
C ASP A 40 -11.90 -6.43 14.48
N ASP A 41 -11.92 -6.56 13.17
CA ASP A 41 -13.00 -6.05 12.33
C ASP A 41 -14.21 -7.02 12.28
N CYS A 42 -14.62 -7.51 13.46
CA CYS A 42 -15.67 -8.50 13.63
C CYS A 42 -15.36 -9.80 12.85
N THR A 43 -14.13 -10.34 13.05
CA THR A 43 -13.69 -11.54 12.35
C THR A 43 -14.57 -12.75 12.66
N PRO A 44 -15.00 -13.53 11.64
CA PRO A 44 -15.87 -14.70 11.84
C PRO A 44 -15.12 -15.97 12.26
N ASP A 45 -13.79 -15.94 12.23
CA ASP A 45 -12.92 -17.09 12.49
C ASP A 45 -12.20 -16.99 13.85
N ARG A 46 -11.26 -17.90 14.12
CA ARG A 46 -10.52 -17.95 15.37
C ARG A 46 -9.29 -17.05 15.44
N SER A 47 -9.16 -16.06 14.55
CA SER A 47 -7.96 -15.20 14.50
C SER A 47 -7.62 -14.57 15.85
N ILE A 48 -8.62 -14.02 16.56
CA ILE A 48 -8.39 -13.37 17.86
C ILE A 48 -8.05 -14.38 18.96
N GLU A 49 -8.70 -15.55 18.98
CA GLU A 49 -8.37 -16.61 19.93
C GLU A 49 -6.90 -17.05 19.78
N ILE A 50 -6.44 -17.22 18.52
CA ILE A 50 -5.06 -17.61 18.23
C ILE A 50 -4.10 -16.48 18.64
N LEU A 51 -4.41 -15.22 18.31
CA LEU A 51 -3.61 -14.06 18.72
C LEU A 51 -3.42 -14.01 20.24
N GLN A 52 -4.51 -14.19 21.00
CA GLN A 52 -4.46 -14.17 22.47
C GLN A 52 -3.60 -15.30 23.03
N LYS A 53 -3.72 -16.52 22.48
CA LYS A 53 -2.85 -17.65 22.88
C LYS A 53 -1.38 -17.38 22.62
N VAL A 54 -1.05 -16.80 21.46
CA VAL A 54 0.34 -16.40 21.18
C VAL A 54 0.81 -15.33 22.17
N LEU A 55 -0.03 -14.34 22.49
CA LEU A 55 0.34 -13.29 23.44
C LEU A 55 0.65 -13.82 24.85
N GLU A 56 0.01 -14.92 25.27
CA GLU A 56 0.30 -15.56 26.55
C GLU A 56 1.74 -16.07 26.65
N GLU A 57 2.35 -16.42 25.51
CA GLU A 57 3.74 -16.88 25.43
C GLU A 57 4.75 -15.69 25.56
N TYR A 58 4.28 -14.45 25.41
CA TYR A 58 5.09 -13.21 25.45
C TYR A 58 4.62 -12.26 26.57
N PRO A 59 4.71 -12.65 27.86
CA PRO A 59 4.15 -11.86 28.98
C PRO A 59 4.71 -10.44 29.06
N HIS A 60 5.95 -10.22 28.61
CA HIS A 60 6.58 -8.89 28.57
C HIS A 60 5.95 -7.94 27.53
N ARG A 61 5.18 -8.47 26.56
CA ARG A 61 4.49 -7.68 25.53
C ARG A 61 3.04 -7.32 25.90
N LYS A 62 2.47 -7.92 26.94
CA LYS A 62 1.02 -7.76 27.26
C LYS A 62 0.59 -6.31 27.39
N GLU A 63 1.37 -5.49 28.10
CA GLU A 63 1.06 -4.06 28.29
C GLU A 63 1.25 -3.21 27.01
N GLN A 64 1.92 -3.77 25.99
CA GLN A 64 2.17 -3.11 24.71
C GLN A 64 1.13 -3.46 23.65
N VAL A 65 0.22 -4.41 23.92
CA VAL A 65 -0.78 -4.91 22.99
C VAL A 65 -2.16 -4.38 23.34
N LYS A 66 -2.81 -3.73 22.37
CA LYS A 66 -4.21 -3.32 22.43
C LYS A 66 -4.99 -4.13 21.40
N ILE A 67 -6.08 -4.77 21.80
CA ILE A 67 -7.03 -5.45 20.90
C ILE A 67 -8.35 -4.70 20.97
N ILE A 68 -8.73 -4.08 19.86
CA ILE A 68 -9.95 -3.27 19.74
C ILE A 68 -10.90 -4.01 18.83
N ARG A 69 -12.16 -4.21 19.25
CA ARG A 69 -13.15 -4.94 18.48
C ARG A 69 -14.21 -4.00 17.94
N HIS A 70 -14.52 -4.14 16.64
CA HIS A 70 -15.66 -3.51 16.00
C HIS A 70 -16.95 -4.29 16.29
N GLU A 71 -18.07 -3.61 16.39
CA GLU A 71 -19.40 -4.23 16.56
C GLU A 71 -19.84 -4.97 15.28
N LYS A 72 -19.39 -4.51 14.13
CA LYS A 72 -19.66 -5.10 12.80
C LYS A 72 -18.45 -4.91 11.90
N ASN A 73 -18.34 -5.74 10.86
CA ASN A 73 -17.30 -5.57 9.85
C ASN A 73 -17.45 -4.21 9.15
N GLY A 74 -16.43 -3.38 9.27
CA GLY A 74 -16.32 -2.06 8.66
C GLY A 74 -15.37 -2.01 7.47
N GLY A 75 -14.61 -3.08 7.23
CA GLY A 75 -13.59 -3.19 6.20
C GLY A 75 -12.22 -2.64 6.60
N LEU A 76 -11.24 -2.90 5.75
CA LEU A 76 -9.82 -2.58 6.00
C LEU A 76 -9.60 -1.10 6.36
N VAL A 77 -10.27 -0.19 5.66
CA VAL A 77 -10.14 1.26 5.88
C VAL A 77 -10.61 1.65 7.28
N ALA A 78 -11.80 1.17 7.69
CA ALA A 78 -12.35 1.44 9.01
C ALA A 78 -11.44 0.88 10.11
N ALA A 79 -10.90 -0.34 9.94
CA ALA A 79 -9.98 -0.94 10.89
C ALA A 79 -8.68 -0.13 11.02
N ARG A 80 -8.07 0.30 9.90
CA ARG A 80 -6.90 1.19 9.90
C ARG A 80 -7.19 2.56 10.52
N ASN A 81 -8.36 3.15 10.23
CA ASN A 81 -8.80 4.41 10.85
C ASN A 81 -8.96 4.26 12.36
N THR A 82 -9.51 3.14 12.82
CA THR A 82 -9.64 2.85 14.26
C THR A 82 -8.27 2.68 14.92
N ALA A 83 -7.35 1.90 14.31
CA ALA A 83 -6.00 1.74 14.85
C ALA A 83 -5.30 3.09 15.03
N LEU A 84 -5.37 3.97 14.02
CA LEU A 84 -4.73 5.29 14.05
C LEU A 84 -5.24 6.21 15.18
N LYS A 85 -6.47 6.04 15.65
CA LYS A 85 -7.00 6.81 16.80
C LYS A 85 -6.34 6.44 18.13
N HIS A 86 -5.63 5.31 18.19
CA HIS A 86 -5.06 4.77 19.42
C HIS A 86 -3.53 4.77 19.44
N VAL A 87 -2.87 5.31 18.40
CA VAL A 87 -1.41 5.39 18.32
C VAL A 87 -0.86 6.42 19.30
N SER A 88 0.19 6.05 20.01
CA SER A 88 0.92 6.94 20.94
C SER A 88 2.39 7.15 20.54
N GLY A 89 2.95 6.21 19.77
CA GLY A 89 4.34 6.21 19.35
C GLY A 89 4.75 7.44 18.54
N GLU A 90 6.05 7.72 18.52
CA GLU A 90 6.65 8.82 17.75
C GLU A 90 6.46 8.60 16.24
N TYR A 91 6.57 7.34 15.80
CA TYR A 91 6.35 6.90 14.44
C TYR A 91 5.23 5.86 14.35
N VAL A 92 4.62 5.76 13.18
CA VAL A 92 3.50 4.85 12.88
C VAL A 92 3.82 4.04 11.65
N ILE A 93 3.53 2.74 11.70
CA ILE A 93 3.60 1.81 10.58
C ILE A 93 2.39 0.87 10.60
N HIS A 94 2.00 0.36 9.44
CA HIS A 94 0.99 -0.69 9.33
C HIS A 94 1.64 -2.07 9.14
N CYS A 95 0.95 -3.12 9.55
CA CYS A 95 1.29 -4.50 9.24
C CYS A 95 -0.01 -5.25 8.93
N ASP A 96 -0.08 -5.93 7.80
CA ASP A 96 -1.23 -6.76 7.48
C ASP A 96 -1.11 -8.11 8.21
N SER A 97 -2.21 -8.58 8.79
CA SER A 97 -2.22 -9.71 9.71
C SER A 97 -2.04 -11.09 9.06
N ASP A 98 -1.99 -11.14 7.72
CA ASP A 98 -1.62 -12.33 6.95
C ASP A 98 -0.14 -12.35 6.51
N ASP A 99 0.63 -11.30 6.82
CA ASP A 99 2.04 -11.12 6.51
C ASP A 99 2.95 -11.33 7.73
N TRP A 100 4.26 -11.15 7.59
CA TRP A 100 5.22 -11.16 8.69
C TRP A 100 6.43 -10.27 8.40
N VAL A 101 7.23 -10.00 9.43
CA VAL A 101 8.35 -9.08 9.39
C VAL A 101 9.63 -9.69 9.95
N GLU A 102 10.80 -9.20 9.53
CA GLU A 102 12.07 -9.53 10.16
C GLU A 102 12.13 -8.93 11.58
N LEU A 103 12.89 -9.58 12.47
CA LEU A 103 12.86 -9.28 13.91
C LEU A 103 13.45 -7.92 14.30
N ASP A 104 14.28 -7.36 13.47
CA ASP A 104 14.95 -6.06 13.65
C ASP A 104 14.35 -4.92 12.80
N MET A 105 13.25 -5.18 12.09
CA MET A 105 12.65 -4.22 11.16
C MET A 105 12.37 -2.88 11.84
N TYR A 106 11.62 -2.88 12.91
CA TYR A 106 11.14 -1.62 13.51
C TYR A 106 12.24 -0.86 14.23
N GLU A 107 13.18 -1.55 14.84
CA GLU A 107 14.35 -0.92 15.46
C GLU A 107 15.24 -0.26 14.41
N THR A 108 15.56 -0.98 13.34
CA THR A 108 16.43 -0.47 12.28
C THR A 108 15.79 0.71 11.54
N MET A 109 14.50 0.61 11.21
CA MET A 109 13.76 1.72 10.56
C MET A 109 13.65 2.94 11.48
N TYR A 110 13.37 2.74 12.79
CA TYR A 110 13.30 3.82 13.76
C TYR A 110 14.66 4.52 13.94
N ASN A 111 15.74 3.75 14.13
CA ASN A 111 17.08 4.29 14.25
C ASN A 111 17.49 5.09 13.02
N LYS A 112 17.15 4.58 11.82
CA LYS A 112 17.38 5.31 10.56
C LYS A 112 16.60 6.60 10.48
N ALA A 113 15.35 6.60 10.93
CA ALA A 113 14.52 7.80 10.98
C ALA A 113 15.11 8.85 11.93
N LYS A 114 15.60 8.43 13.10
CA LYS A 114 16.22 9.34 14.08
C LYS A 114 17.58 9.85 13.62
N GLU A 115 18.43 9.00 13.06
CA GLU A 115 19.74 9.36 12.51
C GLU A 115 19.63 10.43 11.43
N THR A 116 18.61 10.31 10.59
CA THR A 116 18.44 11.18 9.42
C THR A 116 17.45 12.31 9.62
N ASP A 117 16.72 12.36 10.74
CA ASP A 117 15.54 13.21 10.96
C ASP A 117 14.52 13.10 9.82
N ALA A 118 14.25 11.87 9.38
CA ALA A 118 13.32 11.61 8.28
C ALA A 118 11.87 11.67 8.75
N ASP A 119 10.99 12.23 7.93
CA ASP A 119 9.54 12.22 8.13
C ASP A 119 8.92 10.88 7.71
N MET A 120 9.59 10.18 6.78
CA MET A 120 9.26 8.82 6.37
C MET A 120 10.53 8.02 6.10
N VAL A 121 10.59 6.80 6.64
CA VAL A 121 11.54 5.76 6.23
C VAL A 121 10.79 4.63 5.56
N TYR A 122 11.30 4.10 4.46
CA TYR A 122 10.70 2.96 3.78
C TYR A 122 11.75 1.90 3.43
N CYS A 123 11.33 0.64 3.46
CA CYS A 123 12.21 -0.49 3.18
C CYS A 123 11.74 -1.29 1.95
N SER A 124 12.60 -2.18 1.47
CA SER A 124 12.25 -3.20 0.50
C SER A 124 11.41 -4.31 1.14
N TYR A 125 10.87 -5.21 0.31
CA TYR A 125 10.01 -6.30 0.75
C TYR A 125 10.24 -7.56 -0.09
N VAL A 126 9.72 -8.68 0.39
CA VAL A 126 9.78 -9.99 -0.27
C VAL A 126 8.37 -10.46 -0.58
N HIS A 127 8.13 -10.99 -1.77
CA HIS A 127 6.92 -11.75 -2.05
C HIS A 127 7.12 -13.22 -1.68
N GLU A 128 6.28 -13.71 -0.79
CA GLU A 128 6.25 -15.10 -0.35
C GLU A 128 5.11 -15.86 -1.04
N TYR A 129 5.43 -16.87 -1.81
CA TYR A 129 4.44 -17.68 -2.52
C TYR A 129 4.07 -18.93 -1.71
N PRO A 130 2.83 -19.48 -1.86
CA PRO A 130 2.38 -20.68 -1.13
C PRO A 130 3.26 -21.92 -1.35
N ASN A 131 3.96 -21.98 -2.47
CA ASN A 131 4.88 -23.08 -2.81
C ASN A 131 6.29 -22.91 -2.22
N GLY A 132 6.49 -21.94 -1.31
CA GLY A 132 7.78 -21.63 -0.69
C GLY A 132 8.73 -20.82 -1.55
N LYS A 133 8.38 -20.49 -2.80
CA LYS A 133 9.20 -19.59 -3.63
C LYS A 133 9.15 -18.17 -3.10
N ARG A 134 10.28 -17.48 -3.19
CA ARG A 134 10.43 -16.07 -2.87
C ARG A 134 10.73 -15.27 -4.14
N PHE A 135 10.13 -14.11 -4.25
CA PHE A 135 10.47 -13.14 -5.28
C PHE A 135 10.89 -11.83 -4.63
N TYR A 136 11.99 -11.30 -5.07
CA TYR A 136 12.63 -10.10 -4.55
C TYR A 136 12.42 -8.96 -5.55
N PRO A 137 11.40 -8.11 -5.38
CA PRO A 137 11.19 -7.00 -6.28
C PRO A 137 12.37 -6.05 -6.27
N THR A 138 12.73 -5.52 -7.43
CA THR A 138 13.69 -4.42 -7.50
C THR A 138 13.01 -3.17 -6.94
N THR A 139 13.51 -2.66 -5.83
CA THR A 139 13.02 -1.42 -5.22
C THR A 139 13.75 -0.25 -5.86
N ARG A 140 12.99 0.74 -6.31
CA ARG A 140 13.55 2.03 -6.68
C ARG A 140 13.57 2.92 -5.44
N PHE A 141 14.72 3.53 -5.17
CA PHE A 141 14.87 4.46 -4.07
C PHE A 141 14.75 5.89 -4.58
N CYS A 142 14.11 6.73 -3.80
CA CYS A 142 13.87 8.13 -4.09
C CYS A 142 13.71 8.86 -2.76
N ASP A 143 14.48 9.90 -2.53
CA ASP A 143 14.51 10.72 -1.33
C ASP A 143 13.68 12.01 -1.46
N ALA A 144 13.13 12.28 -2.65
CA ALA A 144 12.27 13.42 -2.92
C ALA A 144 10.77 13.01 -2.85
N PRO A 145 9.97 13.51 -1.89
CA PRO A 145 8.57 13.12 -1.69
C PRO A 145 7.71 13.26 -2.93
N LYS A 146 7.85 14.36 -3.67
CA LYS A 146 7.11 14.61 -4.92
C LYS A 146 7.45 13.60 -6.01
N GLN A 147 8.75 13.27 -6.17
CA GLN A 147 9.17 12.26 -7.15
C GLN A 147 8.70 10.88 -6.75
N PHE A 148 8.73 10.54 -5.45
CA PHE A 148 8.19 9.30 -4.92
C PHE A 148 6.70 9.14 -5.27
N LEU A 149 5.91 10.19 -5.02
CA LEU A 149 4.48 10.21 -5.34
C LEU A 149 4.22 9.97 -6.84
N ASN A 150 4.98 10.61 -7.71
CA ASN A 150 4.89 10.40 -9.15
C ASN A 150 5.24 8.97 -9.56
N LEU A 151 6.31 8.41 -9.02
CA LEU A 151 6.70 7.02 -9.28
C LEU A 151 5.67 6.02 -8.76
N MET A 152 5.03 6.32 -7.63
CA MET A 152 3.92 5.53 -7.10
C MET A 152 2.71 5.57 -8.03
N TYR A 153 2.31 6.73 -8.50
CA TYR A 153 1.19 6.89 -9.44
C TYR A 153 1.43 6.18 -10.79
N LEU A 154 2.68 6.08 -11.20
CA LEU A 154 3.07 5.34 -12.42
C LEU A 154 3.29 3.83 -12.15
N GLY A 155 3.03 3.35 -10.94
CA GLY A 155 3.25 1.95 -10.57
C GLY A 155 4.72 1.51 -10.53
N ALA A 156 5.66 2.47 -10.51
CA ALA A 156 7.09 2.19 -10.48
C ALA A 156 7.62 1.95 -9.05
N ILE A 157 6.93 2.49 -8.05
CA ILE A 157 7.14 2.22 -6.61
C ILE A 157 5.78 1.81 -6.04
N PRO A 158 5.72 0.76 -5.19
CA PRO A 158 4.46 0.34 -4.59
C PRO A 158 3.96 1.36 -3.56
N GLY A 159 2.66 1.58 -3.57
CA GLY A 159 1.97 2.44 -2.60
C GLY A 159 1.68 1.79 -1.25
N TYR A 160 2.26 0.62 -0.93
CA TYR A 160 1.99 -0.09 0.34
C TYR A 160 2.31 0.78 1.55
N LEU A 161 1.48 0.71 2.60
CA LEU A 161 1.75 1.35 3.89
C LEU A 161 2.64 0.48 4.79
N VAL A 162 2.61 -0.83 4.59
CA VAL A 162 3.23 -1.83 5.47
C VAL A 162 4.77 -1.81 5.49
N ASN A 163 5.38 -1.16 4.52
CA ASN A 163 6.83 -0.98 4.46
C ASN A 163 7.27 0.48 4.65
N LYS A 164 6.40 1.32 5.22
CA LYS A 164 6.65 2.76 5.41
C LYS A 164 6.38 3.16 6.85
N LEU A 165 7.41 3.67 7.50
CA LEU A 165 7.38 4.23 8.85
C LEU A 165 7.27 5.76 8.74
N TYR A 166 6.14 6.33 9.15
CA TYR A 166 5.87 7.77 9.12
C TYR A 166 5.94 8.38 10.51
N LYS A 167 6.46 9.61 10.63
CA LYS A 167 6.24 10.42 11.86
C LYS A 167 4.73 10.47 12.16
N LYS A 168 4.37 10.31 13.44
CA LYS A 168 2.97 10.33 13.89
C LYS A 168 2.22 11.59 13.44
N GLU A 169 2.85 12.75 13.52
CA GLU A 169 2.25 14.02 13.09
C GLU A 169 1.89 14.04 11.59
N ILE A 170 2.66 13.33 10.75
CA ILE A 170 2.34 13.15 9.33
C ILE A 170 1.18 12.16 9.20
N ALA A 171 1.26 10.99 9.83
CA ALA A 171 0.23 9.94 9.71
C ALA A 171 -1.16 10.38 10.21
N LEU A 172 -1.21 11.27 11.22
CA LEU A 172 -2.43 11.78 11.84
C LEU A 172 -2.80 13.20 11.40
N HIS A 173 -2.15 13.73 10.36
CA HIS A 173 -2.41 15.10 9.95
C HIS A 173 -3.87 15.28 9.49
N LYS A 174 -4.51 16.38 9.94
CA LYS A 174 -5.94 16.65 9.74
C LYS A 174 -6.39 16.72 8.27
N THR A 175 -5.48 16.91 7.34
CA THR A 175 -5.79 16.91 5.90
C THR A 175 -5.93 15.50 5.31
N ILE A 176 -5.53 14.46 6.05
CA ILE A 176 -5.62 13.09 5.60
C ILE A 176 -7.03 12.57 5.88
N VAL A 177 -7.89 12.74 4.91
CA VAL A 177 -9.25 12.20 4.97
C VAL A 177 -9.26 10.89 4.20
N CYS A 178 -9.48 9.77 4.90
CA CYS A 178 -9.66 8.46 4.30
C CYS A 178 -11.09 7.98 4.60
N PRO A 179 -12.05 8.25 3.71
CA PRO A 179 -13.45 7.85 3.90
C PRO A 179 -13.58 6.33 3.95
N ASP A 180 -14.44 5.82 4.83
CA ASP A 180 -14.64 4.38 5.00
C ASP A 180 -15.28 3.71 3.78
N ASP A 181 -15.88 4.48 2.86
CA ASP A 181 -16.44 4.00 1.60
C ASP A 181 -15.40 3.76 0.48
N ILE A 182 -14.13 4.03 0.76
CA ILE A 182 -13.02 3.62 -0.13
C ILE A 182 -12.70 2.16 0.13
N ILE A 183 -13.15 1.30 -0.77
CA ILE A 183 -12.95 -0.16 -0.64
C ILE A 183 -11.56 -0.59 -1.11
N MET A 184 -10.94 0.18 -2.02
CA MET A 184 -9.64 -0.15 -2.62
C MET A 184 -8.77 1.09 -2.82
N CYS A 185 -7.46 0.89 -2.86
CA CYS A 185 -6.45 1.93 -3.07
C CYS A 185 -6.32 2.92 -1.89
N GLU A 186 -6.73 2.54 -0.68
CA GLU A 186 -6.58 3.37 0.52
C GLU A 186 -5.11 3.68 0.82
N ASP A 187 -4.19 2.77 0.53
CA ASP A 187 -2.75 2.98 0.62
C ASP A 187 -2.31 4.14 -0.27
N HIS A 188 -2.78 4.15 -1.52
CA HIS A 188 -2.53 5.26 -2.45
C HIS A 188 -3.13 6.57 -1.94
N LEU A 189 -4.36 6.51 -1.41
CA LEU A 189 -5.01 7.70 -0.85
C LEU A 189 -4.17 8.30 0.28
N ARG A 190 -3.79 7.49 1.27
CA ARG A 190 -3.00 7.96 2.41
C ARG A 190 -1.66 8.53 1.97
N ASN A 191 -0.92 7.81 1.12
CA ASN A 191 0.35 8.31 0.57
C ASN A 191 0.18 9.61 -0.23
N THR A 192 -0.94 9.77 -0.97
CA THR A 192 -1.26 11.00 -1.71
C THR A 192 -1.26 12.22 -0.82
N PHE A 193 -1.76 12.11 0.41
CA PHE A 193 -1.84 13.22 1.36
C PHE A 193 -0.68 13.27 2.35
N MET A 194 -0.04 12.14 2.68
CA MET A 194 1.10 12.11 3.59
C MET A 194 2.40 12.58 2.94
N LEU A 195 2.69 12.11 1.72
CA LEU A 195 3.95 12.45 1.04
C LEU A 195 4.18 13.94 0.83
N PRO A 196 3.19 14.75 0.42
CA PRO A 196 3.37 16.20 0.32
C PRO A 196 3.68 16.91 1.64
N LEU A 197 3.37 16.30 2.78
CA LEU A 197 3.67 16.84 4.11
C LEU A 197 5.11 16.50 4.56
N CYS A 198 5.74 15.49 3.95
CA CYS A 198 7.09 15.09 4.26
C CYS A 198 8.10 16.09 3.67
N LYS A 199 9.06 16.53 4.48
CA LYS A 199 10.23 17.29 4.05
C LYS A 199 11.37 16.36 3.62
N LYS A 200 11.50 15.24 4.32
CA LYS A 200 12.57 14.27 4.12
C LYS A 200 12.05 12.83 4.18
N ILE A 201 12.37 12.07 3.15
CA ILE A 201 12.09 10.63 3.08
C ILE A 201 13.40 9.87 2.82
N VAL A 202 13.51 8.66 3.37
CA VAL A 202 14.72 7.84 3.26
C VAL A 202 14.35 6.41 2.91
N GLY A 203 14.97 5.87 1.87
CA GLY A 203 14.82 4.48 1.47
C GLY A 203 15.93 3.59 2.03
N MET A 204 15.59 2.34 2.34
CA MET A 204 16.50 1.29 2.81
C MET A 204 16.40 0.07 1.90
N GLU A 205 17.54 -0.53 1.58
CA GLU A 205 17.59 -1.73 0.71
C GLU A 205 17.16 -3.00 1.44
N ASP A 206 17.14 -2.94 2.76
CA ASP A 206 16.76 -4.05 3.62
C ASP A 206 15.36 -4.55 3.31
N ARG A 207 15.22 -5.87 3.25
CA ARG A 207 13.97 -6.56 2.90
C ARG A 207 13.30 -7.08 4.14
N PHE A 208 12.78 -6.20 4.94
CA PHE A 208 12.22 -6.51 6.24
C PHE A 208 10.78 -7.05 6.22
N TYR A 209 10.01 -6.70 5.18
CA TYR A 209 8.59 -7.04 5.10
C TYR A 209 8.34 -8.21 4.16
N HIS A 210 7.67 -9.25 4.64
CA HIS A 210 7.32 -10.45 3.89
C HIS A 210 5.85 -10.43 3.51
N TYR A 211 5.59 -10.02 2.27
CA TYR A 211 4.25 -9.97 1.69
C TYR A 211 3.83 -11.36 1.19
N ARG A 212 2.83 -11.96 1.86
CA ARG A 212 2.28 -13.25 1.47
C ARG A 212 1.42 -13.13 0.21
N LYS A 213 1.74 -13.91 -0.82
CA LYS A 213 0.90 -14.05 -2.02
C LYS A 213 -0.21 -15.05 -1.74
N ASN A 214 -1.37 -14.54 -1.34
CA ASN A 214 -2.56 -15.35 -1.16
C ASN A 214 -3.32 -15.44 -2.50
N PRO A 215 -3.55 -16.67 -3.07
CA PRO A 215 -4.34 -16.81 -4.30
C PRO A 215 -5.75 -16.22 -4.19
N ASN A 216 -6.32 -16.23 -2.99
CA ASN A 216 -7.66 -15.71 -2.70
C ASN A 216 -7.67 -14.23 -2.29
N SER A 217 -6.53 -13.54 -2.36
CA SER A 217 -6.46 -12.11 -2.06
C SER A 217 -7.30 -11.31 -3.04
N CYS A 218 -7.98 -10.31 -2.52
CA CYS A 218 -8.71 -9.33 -3.34
C CYS A 218 -7.83 -8.65 -4.39
N CYS A 219 -6.51 -8.56 -4.18
CA CYS A 219 -5.57 -7.98 -5.12
C CYS A 219 -5.28 -8.87 -6.36
N ASN A 220 -5.62 -10.17 -6.32
CA ASN A 220 -5.32 -11.13 -7.39
C ASN A 220 -6.49 -11.33 -8.36
N THR A 221 -7.63 -10.72 -8.14
CA THR A 221 -8.80 -10.87 -9.01
C THR A 221 -8.73 -9.89 -10.19
N ASN A 222 -8.59 -10.45 -11.41
CA ASN A 222 -8.65 -9.69 -12.67
C ASN A 222 -10.08 -9.64 -13.24
N ASN A 223 -11.12 -9.85 -12.41
CA ASN A 223 -12.48 -9.74 -12.91
C ASN A 223 -12.87 -8.26 -13.08
N ARG A 224 -13.86 -8.02 -13.96
CA ARG A 224 -14.33 -6.67 -14.27
C ARG A 224 -14.76 -5.90 -13.04
N GLU A 225 -15.47 -6.53 -12.12
CA GLU A 225 -16.00 -5.89 -10.91
C GLU A 225 -14.87 -5.30 -10.03
N TRP A 226 -13.82 -6.07 -9.78
CA TRP A 226 -12.68 -5.62 -8.98
C TRP A 226 -11.90 -4.47 -9.65
N ILE A 227 -11.78 -4.53 -10.96
CA ILE A 227 -11.12 -3.46 -11.71
C ILE A 227 -11.93 -2.17 -11.64
N LEU A 228 -13.25 -2.26 -11.75
CA LEU A 228 -14.12 -1.11 -11.59
C LEU A 228 -14.07 -0.54 -10.16
N LYS A 229 -14.00 -1.39 -9.13
CA LYS A 229 -13.79 -0.94 -7.74
C LYS A 229 -12.45 -0.22 -7.56
N LYS A 230 -11.37 -0.73 -8.14
CA LYS A 230 -10.06 -0.05 -8.15
C LYS A 230 -10.13 1.28 -8.88
N PHE A 231 -10.75 1.29 -10.05
CA PHE A 231 -10.91 2.50 -10.84
C PHE A 231 -11.73 3.56 -10.10
N ASP A 232 -12.80 3.17 -9.42
CA ASP A 232 -13.60 4.06 -8.58
C ASP A 232 -12.78 4.62 -7.41
N GLY A 233 -11.98 3.78 -6.74
CA GLY A 233 -11.03 4.22 -5.72
C GLY A 233 -10.07 5.30 -6.26
N ILE A 234 -9.46 5.07 -7.42
CA ILE A 234 -8.58 6.06 -8.07
C ILE A 234 -9.33 7.34 -8.41
N ARG A 235 -10.57 7.26 -8.92
CA ARG A 235 -11.40 8.45 -9.22
C ARG A 235 -11.66 9.29 -7.97
N LYS A 236 -11.96 8.65 -6.83
CA LYS A 236 -12.14 9.33 -5.55
C LYS A 236 -10.85 10.01 -5.09
N ILE A 237 -9.70 9.32 -5.19
CA ILE A 237 -8.39 9.90 -4.86
C ILE A 237 -8.10 11.12 -5.73
N VAL A 238 -8.27 11.02 -7.04
CA VAL A 238 -8.10 12.12 -7.98
C VAL A 238 -8.97 13.31 -7.61
N SER A 239 -10.27 13.09 -7.38
CA SER A 239 -11.20 14.15 -6.99
C SER A 239 -10.81 14.84 -5.67
N LEU A 240 -10.36 14.07 -4.69
CA LEU A 240 -9.89 14.62 -3.41
C LEU A 240 -8.58 15.40 -3.58
N ALA A 241 -7.64 14.88 -4.37
CA ALA A 241 -6.36 15.54 -4.65
C ALA A 241 -6.54 16.87 -5.39
N GLU A 242 -7.42 16.92 -6.39
CA GLU A 242 -7.76 18.14 -7.13
C GLU A 242 -8.37 19.22 -6.22
N LYS A 243 -9.23 18.84 -5.29
CA LYS A 243 -9.87 19.76 -4.35
C LYS A 243 -8.93 20.29 -3.27
N SER A 244 -7.93 19.48 -2.89
CA SER A 244 -7.05 19.81 -1.77
C SER A 244 -5.90 20.72 -2.13
N ASN A 245 -5.56 20.87 -3.41
CA ASN A 245 -4.32 21.52 -3.90
C ASN A 245 -3.02 20.92 -3.29
N ALA A 246 -3.12 19.74 -2.67
CA ALA A 246 -1.97 19.08 -2.03
C ALA A 246 -1.00 18.45 -3.05
N VAL A 247 -1.51 18.14 -4.25
CA VAL A 247 -0.79 17.44 -5.32
C VAL A 247 -0.79 18.30 -6.56
N ASP A 248 0.35 18.40 -7.23
CA ASP A 248 0.42 19.17 -8.49
C ASP A 248 -0.35 18.47 -9.62
N TYR A 249 -0.84 19.29 -10.55
CA TYR A 249 -1.68 18.84 -11.65
C TYR A 249 -0.99 17.81 -12.56
N SER A 250 0.34 17.91 -12.75
CA SER A 250 1.08 16.96 -13.58
C SER A 250 1.10 15.55 -12.97
N SER A 251 1.21 15.45 -11.64
CA SER A 251 1.11 14.19 -10.91
C SER A 251 -0.29 13.58 -10.98
N ILE A 252 -1.32 14.44 -10.89
CA ILE A 252 -2.72 14.01 -11.05
C ILE A 252 -2.97 13.46 -12.45
N LEU A 253 -2.48 14.13 -13.50
CA LEU A 253 -2.58 13.64 -14.87
C LEU A 253 -1.88 12.30 -15.07
N ALA A 254 -0.69 12.11 -14.48
CA ALA A 254 0.02 10.84 -14.52
C ALA A 254 -0.81 9.71 -13.89
N TYR A 255 -1.46 9.98 -12.76
CA TYR A 255 -2.31 9.00 -12.08
C TYR A 255 -3.59 8.67 -12.87
N LYS A 256 -4.21 9.67 -13.52
CA LYS A 256 -5.33 9.45 -14.46
C LYS A 256 -4.90 8.55 -15.63
N CYS A 257 -3.71 8.76 -16.19
CA CYS A 257 -3.17 7.91 -17.25
C CYS A 257 -2.93 6.48 -16.79
N PHE A 258 -2.44 6.28 -15.57
CA PHE A 258 -2.31 4.95 -14.96
C PHE A 258 -3.68 4.26 -14.80
N ALA A 259 -4.70 4.99 -14.37
CA ALA A 259 -6.07 4.47 -14.28
C ALA A 259 -6.61 4.01 -15.65
N LEU A 260 -6.36 4.79 -16.70
CA LEU A 260 -6.72 4.40 -18.08
C LEU A 260 -5.97 3.14 -18.53
N GLU A 261 -4.67 3.03 -18.23
CA GLU A 261 -3.87 1.82 -18.52
C GLU A 261 -4.46 0.59 -17.81
N MET A 262 -4.89 0.74 -16.56
CA MET A 262 -5.49 -0.35 -15.79
C MET A 262 -6.79 -0.86 -16.44
N LEU A 263 -7.63 0.04 -16.96
CA LEU A 263 -8.83 -0.36 -17.72
C LEU A 263 -8.47 -1.12 -19.02
N LEU A 264 -7.38 -0.71 -19.69
CA LEU A 264 -6.88 -1.42 -20.88
C LEU A 264 -6.34 -2.81 -20.55
N ILE A 265 -5.64 -2.98 -19.42
CA ILE A 265 -5.15 -4.29 -18.95
C ILE A 265 -6.33 -5.24 -18.72
N ALA A 266 -7.42 -4.75 -18.16
CA ALA A 266 -8.64 -5.51 -17.94
C ALA A 266 -9.28 -6.04 -19.24
N GLY A 267 -9.24 -5.25 -20.30
CA GLY A 267 -9.69 -5.64 -21.62
C GLY A 267 -11.21 -5.71 -21.85
N ASN A 268 -12.02 -5.48 -20.82
CA ASN A 268 -13.47 -5.64 -20.83
C ASN A 268 -14.26 -4.41 -20.33
N CYS A 269 -13.64 -3.23 -20.37
CA CYS A 269 -14.22 -1.96 -19.91
C CYS A 269 -14.11 -0.83 -20.97
N PRO A 270 -14.47 -1.06 -22.26
CA PRO A 270 -14.32 -0.03 -23.30
C PRO A 270 -15.24 1.18 -23.09
N ASP A 271 -16.43 0.96 -22.55
CA ASP A 271 -17.41 1.97 -22.16
C ASP A 271 -16.83 2.93 -21.11
N VAL A 272 -16.35 2.39 -20.00
CA VAL A 272 -15.76 3.18 -18.91
C VAL A 272 -14.50 3.91 -19.39
N TYR A 273 -13.66 3.26 -20.22
CA TYR A 273 -12.51 3.90 -20.83
C TYR A 273 -12.92 5.08 -21.71
N ALA A 274 -13.94 4.91 -22.55
CA ALA A 274 -14.39 5.95 -23.49
C ALA A 274 -14.84 7.22 -22.78
N GLU A 275 -15.52 7.10 -21.64
CA GLU A 275 -16.08 8.21 -20.87
C GLU A 275 -15.08 8.85 -19.88
N SER A 276 -13.94 8.18 -19.62
CA SER A 276 -13.02 8.62 -18.56
C SER A 276 -11.89 9.51 -19.06
N TYR A 277 -11.52 10.54 -18.30
CA TYR A 277 -10.31 11.37 -18.42
C TYR A 277 -9.99 11.86 -19.84
N SER A 278 -10.96 12.54 -20.47
CA SER A 278 -10.82 13.05 -21.86
C SER A 278 -9.61 13.98 -22.05
N GLU A 279 -9.21 14.74 -21.01
CA GLU A 279 -8.04 15.60 -21.00
C GLU A 279 -6.72 14.83 -21.18
N CYS A 280 -6.61 13.62 -20.60
CA CYS A 280 -5.45 12.76 -20.80
C CYS A 280 -5.37 12.24 -22.24
N LYS A 281 -6.51 11.91 -22.84
CA LYS A 281 -6.59 11.37 -24.20
C LYS A 281 -6.24 12.41 -25.26
N LYS A 282 -6.66 13.67 -25.07
CA LYS A 282 -6.40 14.78 -26.00
C LYS A 282 -4.95 15.20 -26.05
N ASN A 283 -4.26 15.19 -24.90
CA ASN A 283 -2.93 15.76 -24.75
C ASN A 283 -1.87 14.74 -24.29
N ILE A 284 -2.04 13.48 -24.65
CA ILE A 284 -1.25 12.35 -24.11
C ILE A 284 0.28 12.56 -24.24
N PHE A 285 0.73 13.15 -25.34
CA PHE A 285 2.17 13.37 -25.57
C PHE A 285 2.76 14.51 -24.75
N ALA A 286 1.94 15.44 -24.25
CA ALA A 286 2.37 16.52 -23.36
C ALA A 286 2.48 16.08 -21.89
N ILE A 287 1.84 14.98 -21.50
CA ILE A 287 1.86 14.48 -20.11
C ILE A 287 3.21 13.83 -19.81
N ASN A 288 3.77 14.09 -18.63
CA ASN A 288 5.02 13.49 -18.17
C ASN A 288 4.84 12.05 -17.68
N ILE A 289 4.69 11.11 -18.62
CA ILE A 289 4.56 9.66 -18.39
C ILE A 289 5.50 8.90 -19.33
N PRO A 290 5.82 7.62 -19.04
CA PRO A 290 6.68 6.82 -19.92
C PRO A 290 6.17 6.77 -21.36
N PHE A 291 7.07 6.92 -22.32
CA PHE A 291 6.75 6.95 -23.76
C PHE A 291 5.93 5.72 -24.19
N LYS A 292 6.27 4.54 -23.70
CA LYS A 292 5.51 3.31 -23.94
C LYS A 292 4.03 3.44 -23.57
N LEU A 293 3.74 4.06 -22.42
CA LEU A 293 2.37 4.31 -21.98
C LEU A 293 1.68 5.34 -22.88
N LYS A 294 2.37 6.39 -23.33
CA LYS A 294 1.84 7.35 -24.32
C LYS A 294 1.38 6.64 -25.58
N VAL A 295 2.20 5.74 -26.13
CA VAL A 295 1.86 4.99 -27.35
C VAL A 295 0.63 4.10 -27.12
N VAL A 296 0.59 3.35 -26.04
CA VAL A 296 -0.55 2.46 -25.72
C VAL A 296 -1.85 3.27 -25.60
N LEU A 297 -1.84 4.40 -24.89
CA LEU A 297 -3.02 5.24 -24.73
C LEU A 297 -3.40 5.97 -26.04
N ALA A 298 -2.44 6.38 -26.85
CA ALA A 298 -2.72 6.95 -28.18
C ALA A 298 -3.40 5.94 -29.11
N VAL A 299 -2.93 4.69 -29.12
CA VAL A 299 -3.59 3.59 -29.84
C VAL A 299 -5.00 3.33 -29.31
N ALA A 300 -5.20 3.44 -27.99
CA ALA A 300 -6.51 3.24 -27.38
C ALA A 300 -7.54 4.31 -27.80
N ASN A 301 -7.10 5.53 -28.12
CA ASN A 301 -7.96 6.57 -28.68
C ASN A 301 -8.50 6.23 -30.07
N ILE A 302 -7.80 5.36 -30.80
CA ILE A 302 -8.22 4.87 -32.12
C ILE A 302 -9.01 3.56 -31.96
N SER A 303 -8.47 2.62 -31.21
CA SER A 303 -9.07 1.31 -30.99
C SER A 303 -8.71 0.74 -29.62
N TYR A 304 -9.68 0.65 -28.72
CA TYR A 304 -9.52 0.03 -27.41
C TYR A 304 -9.05 -1.43 -27.51
N ARG A 305 -9.61 -2.20 -28.44
CA ARG A 305 -9.24 -3.62 -28.64
C ARG A 305 -7.78 -3.78 -29.09
N LEU A 306 -7.33 -2.93 -30.00
CA LEU A 306 -5.95 -2.94 -30.49
C LEU A 306 -4.97 -2.54 -29.36
N ALA A 307 -5.31 -1.54 -28.58
CA ALA A 307 -4.49 -1.12 -27.44
C ALA A 307 -4.42 -2.21 -26.36
N HIS A 308 -5.52 -2.88 -26.05
CA HIS A 308 -5.54 -4.01 -25.13
C HIS A 308 -4.62 -5.14 -25.61
N TRP A 309 -4.71 -5.52 -26.89
CA TRP A 309 -3.82 -6.51 -27.49
C TRP A 309 -2.35 -6.07 -27.42
N LEU A 310 -2.03 -4.84 -27.81
CA LEU A 310 -0.70 -4.27 -27.76
C LEU A 310 -0.14 -4.31 -26.33
N ARG A 311 -0.95 -3.92 -25.33
CA ARG A 311 -0.54 -3.92 -23.91
C ARG A 311 -0.24 -5.32 -23.40
N ARG A 312 -1.06 -6.32 -23.74
CA ARG A 312 -0.80 -7.73 -23.42
C ARG A 312 0.49 -8.23 -24.06
N PHE A 313 0.68 -7.96 -25.36
CA PHE A 313 1.89 -8.33 -26.08
C PHE A 313 3.16 -7.77 -25.40
N LEU A 314 3.14 -6.49 -25.03
CA LEU A 314 4.26 -5.84 -24.35
C LEU A 314 4.52 -6.38 -22.94
N THR A 315 3.50 -6.89 -22.26
CA THR A 315 3.66 -7.53 -20.94
C THR A 315 4.25 -8.92 -21.08
N ASN A 316 3.70 -9.73 -21.97
CA ASN A 316 4.18 -11.09 -22.21
C ASN A 316 5.62 -11.11 -22.76
N ALA A 317 5.98 -10.15 -23.60
CA ALA A 317 7.36 -10.00 -24.10
C ALA A 317 8.35 -9.69 -22.96
N LYS A 318 7.95 -8.87 -21.98
CA LYS A 318 8.77 -8.59 -20.79
C LYS A 318 8.92 -9.83 -19.91
N GLU A 319 7.84 -10.57 -19.66
CA GLU A 319 7.90 -11.82 -18.88
C GLU A 319 8.73 -12.90 -19.58
N PHE A 320 8.60 -13.01 -20.90
CA PHE A 320 9.39 -13.92 -21.71
C PHE A 320 10.88 -13.56 -21.66
N TYR A 321 11.22 -12.28 -21.80
CA TYR A 321 12.61 -11.82 -21.69
C TYR A 321 13.20 -12.12 -20.31
N LEU A 322 12.45 -11.85 -19.23
CA LEU A 322 12.88 -12.15 -17.85
C LEU A 322 13.01 -13.66 -17.56
N LYS A 323 12.29 -14.52 -18.29
CA LYS A 323 12.42 -15.98 -18.16
C LYS A 323 13.65 -16.54 -18.88
N ILE A 324 14.14 -15.85 -19.92
CA ILE A 324 15.28 -16.33 -20.73
C ILE A 324 16.60 -15.71 -20.26
N PHE A 325 16.59 -14.46 -19.82
CA PHE A 325 17.79 -13.66 -19.57
C PHE A 325 17.88 -13.09 -18.15
N GLY A 326 16.92 -13.35 -17.25
CA GLY A 326 16.91 -13.01 -15.82
C GLY A 326 16.94 -14.26 -15.00
#